data_956aa223834a56ae390e22634021e1fa
#
_entry.id   956aa223834a56ae390e22634021e1fa
#
_cell.length_a   1.000
_cell.length_b   1.000
_cell.length_c   1.000
_cell.angle_alpha   90.00
_cell.angle_beta   90.00
_cell.angle_gamma   90.00
#
_symmetry.space_group_name_H-M   'P 1'
#
loop_
_entity.id
_entity.type
_entity.pdbx_description
1 polymer ?
#
loop_
_entity_poly.entity_id
_entity_poly.type
_entity_poly.pdbx_seq_one_letter_code
_entity_poly.pdbx_strand_id
1 'polypeptide(L)'
;MKTEYCTVQDEGRLRIVTLNRPEVLNALHADANDELAAVWDEFAARDDLWVGIITGAGGRAFSAGNDLKVQAAGRRRPNGPRGFAGICHRFDLFKPMIAAVNGVAMGGGFETALACDIIVAAENAVFALPEPRVGLIAGGGGVHRLPRTIPIKKAMGMILTGRRVPAREGFELGFVTEVVPEGQALEAAKRWAGMIMECSPKAVRASKQASYMGLDEQKLETAMRTVYPAQQENIESQDYIEGPKAFAEKRKPNWQNK
;
A
#
# COMPACT_ATOMS: atom_id res chain seq x y z
N MET A 1 -16.35 -9.04 -9.13
CA MET A 1 -17.08 -7.77 -8.86
C MET A 1 -17.05 -6.91 -10.12
N LYS A 2 -18.16 -6.25 -10.50
CA LYS A 2 -18.14 -5.27 -11.60
C LYS A 2 -17.71 -3.92 -11.00
N THR A 3 -16.65 -3.35 -11.53
CA THR A 3 -16.07 -2.07 -11.08
C THR A 3 -16.17 -1.03 -12.18
N GLU A 4 -16.24 0.25 -11.81
CA GLU A 4 -16.35 1.40 -12.71
C GLU A 4 -15.06 2.25 -12.70
N TYR A 5 -14.46 2.43 -11.52
CA TYR A 5 -13.34 3.35 -11.29
C TYR A 5 -12.00 2.65 -11.16
N CYS A 6 -12.00 1.32 -11.08
CA CYS A 6 -10.79 0.51 -11.11
C CYS A 6 -11.01 -0.77 -11.93
N THR A 7 -9.92 -1.44 -12.27
CA THR A 7 -9.97 -2.82 -12.75
C THR A 7 -9.32 -3.74 -11.74
N VAL A 8 -9.84 -4.96 -11.61
CA VAL A 8 -9.35 -5.98 -10.68
C VAL A 8 -8.97 -7.22 -11.47
N GLN A 9 -7.76 -7.69 -11.27
CA GLN A 9 -7.23 -8.90 -11.88
C GLN A 9 -6.59 -9.77 -10.81
N ASP A 10 -6.98 -11.05 -10.74
CA ASP A 10 -6.37 -12.04 -9.87
C ASP A 10 -5.46 -12.96 -10.70
N GLU A 11 -4.18 -13.06 -10.33
CA GLU A 11 -3.17 -13.93 -10.94
C GLU A 11 -2.67 -14.93 -9.87
N GLY A 12 -3.29 -16.10 -9.80
CA GLY A 12 -3.00 -17.06 -8.75
C GLY A 12 -3.31 -16.49 -7.36
N ARG A 13 -2.28 -16.26 -6.54
CA ARG A 13 -2.38 -15.72 -5.18
C ARG A 13 -2.25 -14.20 -5.09
N LEU A 14 -2.09 -13.53 -6.21
CA LEU A 14 -1.88 -12.10 -6.35
C LEU A 14 -3.15 -11.40 -6.84
N ARG A 15 -3.54 -10.30 -6.18
CA ARG A 15 -4.56 -9.36 -6.69
C ARG A 15 -3.88 -8.10 -7.19
N ILE A 16 -4.23 -7.67 -8.41
CA ILE A 16 -3.80 -6.42 -9.01
C ILE A 16 -5.02 -5.52 -9.17
N VAL A 17 -4.96 -4.35 -8.55
CA VAL A 17 -5.99 -3.30 -8.67
C VAL A 17 -5.38 -2.13 -9.42
N THR A 18 -5.98 -1.79 -10.56
CA THR A 18 -5.55 -0.66 -11.37
C THR A 18 -6.59 0.45 -11.29
N LEU A 19 -6.22 1.60 -10.75
CA LEU A 19 -7.03 2.81 -10.77
C LEU A 19 -7.28 3.20 -12.22
N ASN A 20 -8.53 3.35 -12.65
CA ASN A 20 -8.88 3.46 -14.06
C ASN A 20 -9.73 4.70 -14.39
N ARG A 21 -9.12 5.87 -14.16
CA ARG A 21 -9.62 7.19 -14.56
C ARG A 21 -8.48 8.03 -15.17
N PRO A 22 -7.79 7.52 -16.22
CA PRO A 22 -6.58 8.16 -16.76
C PRO A 22 -6.81 9.56 -17.32
N GLU A 23 -8.03 9.88 -17.76
CA GLU A 23 -8.46 11.20 -18.27
C GLU A 23 -8.37 12.30 -17.20
N VAL A 24 -8.51 11.94 -15.91
CA VAL A 24 -8.36 12.82 -14.76
C VAL A 24 -7.15 12.45 -13.89
N LEU A 25 -6.13 11.82 -14.49
CA LEU A 25 -4.90 11.39 -13.81
C LEU A 25 -5.18 10.46 -12.61
N ASN A 26 -6.17 9.59 -12.74
CA ASN A 26 -6.60 8.66 -11.69
C ASN A 26 -6.97 9.36 -10.36
N ALA A 27 -7.51 10.59 -10.43
CA ALA A 27 -8.07 11.26 -9.27
C ALA A 27 -9.31 10.50 -8.76
N LEU A 28 -9.48 10.43 -7.43
CA LEU A 28 -10.55 9.67 -6.81
C LEU A 28 -11.56 10.60 -6.13
N HIS A 29 -12.83 10.32 -6.32
CA HIS A 29 -13.95 10.89 -5.57
C HIS A 29 -14.53 9.84 -4.60
N ALA A 30 -15.56 10.22 -3.83
CA ALA A 30 -16.09 9.37 -2.76
C ALA A 30 -16.57 7.99 -3.27
N ASP A 31 -17.26 7.94 -4.43
CA ASP A 31 -17.78 6.67 -4.95
C ASP A 31 -16.65 5.74 -5.41
N ALA A 32 -15.57 6.31 -5.97
CA ALA A 32 -14.37 5.54 -6.31
C ALA A 32 -13.66 4.99 -5.05
N ASN A 33 -13.62 5.78 -3.96
CA ASN A 33 -13.08 5.32 -2.69
C ASN A 33 -13.91 4.19 -2.08
N ASP A 34 -15.25 4.26 -2.19
CA ASP A 34 -16.14 3.20 -1.70
C ASP A 34 -16.02 1.92 -2.54
N GLU A 35 -15.90 2.04 -3.86
CA GLU A 35 -15.64 0.90 -4.75
C GLU A 35 -14.32 0.20 -4.37
N LEU A 36 -13.25 0.96 -4.21
CA LEU A 36 -11.95 0.44 -3.80
C LEU A 36 -12.00 -0.19 -2.40
N ALA A 37 -12.77 0.39 -1.47
CA ALA A 37 -12.96 -0.21 -0.15
C ALA A 37 -13.59 -1.60 -0.24
N ALA A 38 -14.64 -1.77 -1.08
CA ALA A 38 -15.27 -3.06 -1.29
C ALA A 38 -14.31 -4.08 -1.95
N VAL A 39 -13.46 -3.63 -2.89
CA VAL A 39 -12.43 -4.48 -3.53
C VAL A 39 -11.42 -4.98 -2.50
N TRP A 40 -10.98 -4.11 -1.58
CA TRP A 40 -10.02 -4.49 -0.54
C TRP A 40 -10.67 -5.28 0.60
N ASP A 41 -11.96 -5.09 0.89
CA ASP A 41 -12.69 -5.93 1.84
C ASP A 41 -12.82 -7.37 1.30
N GLU A 42 -13.13 -7.54 0.01
CA GLU A 42 -13.14 -8.85 -0.63
C GLU A 42 -11.73 -9.48 -0.63
N PHE A 43 -10.68 -8.72 -0.97
CA PHE A 43 -9.30 -9.20 -0.90
C PHE A 43 -8.94 -9.67 0.51
N ALA A 44 -9.31 -8.91 1.53
CA ALA A 44 -9.04 -9.28 2.92
C ALA A 44 -9.68 -10.62 3.31
N ALA A 45 -10.92 -10.85 2.85
CA ALA A 45 -11.72 -12.04 3.18
C ALA A 45 -11.32 -13.30 2.40
N ARG A 46 -10.60 -13.20 1.28
CA ARG A 46 -10.24 -14.33 0.42
C ARG A 46 -8.92 -14.97 0.83
N ASP A 47 -8.94 -16.18 1.35
CA ASP A 47 -7.74 -16.91 1.81
C ASP A 47 -6.81 -17.36 0.68
N ASP A 48 -7.33 -17.48 -0.54
CA ASP A 48 -6.57 -17.82 -1.73
C ASP A 48 -5.71 -16.66 -2.26
N LEU A 49 -6.00 -15.42 -1.86
CA LEU A 49 -5.23 -14.23 -2.21
C LEU A 49 -4.29 -13.82 -1.07
N TRP A 50 -3.01 -13.66 -1.39
CA TRP A 50 -1.96 -13.43 -0.39
C TRP A 50 -1.35 -12.05 -0.46
N VAL A 51 -1.18 -11.48 -1.66
CA VAL A 51 -0.53 -10.19 -1.90
C VAL A 51 -1.43 -9.30 -2.76
N GLY A 52 -1.49 -8.01 -2.45
CA GLY A 52 -2.16 -6.99 -3.24
C GLY A 52 -1.18 -6.05 -3.91
N ILE A 53 -1.41 -5.70 -5.17
CA ILE A 53 -0.74 -4.61 -5.88
C ILE A 53 -1.77 -3.55 -6.23
N ILE A 54 -1.42 -2.28 -6.05
CA ILE A 54 -2.19 -1.14 -6.58
C ILE A 54 -1.32 -0.35 -7.55
N THR A 55 -1.90 0.02 -8.71
CA THR A 55 -1.25 0.84 -9.74
C THR A 55 -2.24 1.77 -10.43
N GLY A 56 -1.79 2.62 -11.34
CA GLY A 56 -2.62 3.53 -12.12
C GLY A 56 -2.69 3.16 -13.59
N ALA A 57 -3.86 3.28 -14.22
CA ALA A 57 -4.02 3.15 -15.66
C ALA A 57 -3.38 4.33 -16.40
N GLY A 58 -2.87 4.07 -17.61
CA GLY A 58 -2.16 5.05 -18.42
C GLY A 58 -0.77 5.41 -17.85
N GLY A 59 0.19 5.74 -18.69
CA GLY A 59 1.59 5.96 -18.25
C GLY A 59 1.85 7.28 -17.50
N ARG A 60 0.83 8.16 -17.30
CA ARG A 60 1.04 9.53 -16.80
C ARG A 60 0.99 9.65 -15.27
N ALA A 61 0.14 8.91 -14.63
CA ALA A 61 -0.09 9.04 -13.19
C ALA A 61 -0.46 7.70 -12.54
N PHE A 62 0.05 7.51 -11.35
CA PHE A 62 -0.50 6.57 -10.40
C PHE A 62 -1.84 7.10 -9.88
N SER A 63 -1.84 8.27 -9.24
CA SER A 63 -3.05 9.02 -8.87
C SER A 63 -2.70 10.47 -8.53
N ALA A 64 -3.50 11.40 -9.05
CA ALA A 64 -3.43 12.82 -8.66
C ALA A 64 -4.10 13.12 -7.31
N GLY A 65 -4.64 12.10 -6.62
CA GLY A 65 -5.27 12.24 -5.32
C GLY A 65 -6.75 12.58 -5.39
N ASN A 66 -7.24 13.43 -4.50
CA ASN A 66 -8.66 13.79 -4.44
C ASN A 66 -9.11 14.57 -5.69
N ASP A 67 -10.30 14.24 -6.20
CA ASP A 67 -10.92 14.95 -7.31
C ASP A 67 -11.45 16.32 -6.83
N LEU A 68 -10.55 17.33 -6.88
CA LEU A 68 -10.86 18.68 -6.40
C LEU A 68 -11.98 19.37 -7.20
N LYS A 69 -12.27 18.96 -8.44
CA LYS A 69 -13.38 19.49 -9.22
C LYS A 69 -14.72 19.07 -8.61
N VAL A 70 -14.82 17.81 -8.20
CA VAL A 70 -16.00 17.29 -7.50
C VAL A 70 -16.17 17.97 -6.15
N GLN A 71 -15.07 18.19 -5.42
CA GLN A 71 -15.10 18.91 -4.14
C GLN A 71 -15.51 20.39 -4.31
N ALA A 72 -14.97 21.10 -5.29
CA ALA A 72 -15.30 22.49 -5.57
C ALA A 72 -16.75 22.69 -6.00
N ALA A 73 -17.38 21.68 -6.63
CA ALA A 73 -18.80 21.65 -6.97
C ALA A 73 -19.73 21.40 -5.75
N GLY A 74 -19.19 21.44 -4.52
CA GLY A 74 -19.96 21.21 -3.29
C GLY A 74 -20.37 19.75 -3.04
N ARG A 75 -19.91 18.82 -3.87
CA ARG A 75 -20.23 17.39 -3.78
C ARG A 75 -19.27 16.64 -2.85
N ARG A 76 -18.79 17.33 -1.80
CA ARG A 76 -17.91 16.70 -0.82
C ARG A 76 -18.71 15.73 0.05
N ARG A 77 -18.32 14.46 0.03
CA ARG A 77 -18.74 13.43 0.99
C ARG A 77 -17.48 12.94 1.73
N PRO A 78 -17.50 12.76 3.06
CA PRO A 78 -16.40 12.11 3.76
C PRO A 78 -16.09 10.75 3.15
N ASN A 79 -14.83 10.37 3.15
CA ASN A 79 -14.46 8.99 2.81
C ASN A 79 -15.07 8.04 3.85
N GLY A 80 -15.42 6.84 3.41
CA GLY A 80 -15.89 5.78 4.29
C GLY A 80 -14.83 5.37 5.33
N PRO A 81 -15.15 4.42 6.22
CA PRO A 81 -14.28 4.03 7.34
C PRO A 81 -12.91 3.48 6.89
N ARG A 82 -12.79 3.00 5.65
CA ARG A 82 -11.53 2.50 5.07
C ARG A 82 -10.61 3.63 4.58
N GLY A 83 -11.07 4.87 4.58
CA GLY A 83 -10.32 6.05 4.17
C GLY A 83 -10.12 6.17 2.67
N PHE A 84 -9.21 7.03 2.24
CA PHE A 84 -8.91 7.30 0.84
C PHE A 84 -8.41 6.03 0.14
N ALA A 85 -8.83 5.82 -1.12
CA ALA A 85 -8.57 4.63 -1.94
C ALA A 85 -8.97 3.30 -1.26
N GLY A 86 -9.83 3.35 -0.21
CA GLY A 86 -10.25 2.18 0.55
C GLY A 86 -9.14 1.49 1.34
N ILE A 87 -7.95 2.11 1.45
CA ILE A 87 -6.77 1.51 2.07
C ILE A 87 -6.11 2.39 3.13
N CYS A 88 -6.25 3.71 3.07
CA CYS A 88 -5.51 4.62 3.95
C CYS A 88 -5.84 4.46 5.44
N HIS A 89 -7.00 3.91 5.79
CA HIS A 89 -7.40 3.63 7.17
C HIS A 89 -7.56 2.12 7.46
N ARG A 90 -6.86 1.26 6.69
CA ARG A 90 -6.87 -0.21 6.87
C ARG A 90 -5.79 -0.65 7.85
N PHE A 91 -6.04 -0.45 9.14
CA PHE A 91 -5.19 -0.95 10.22
C PHE A 91 -5.46 -2.44 10.55
N ASP A 92 -6.40 -3.04 9.87
CA ASP A 92 -6.84 -4.44 9.97
C ASP A 92 -6.28 -5.32 8.82
N LEU A 93 -5.67 -4.75 7.78
CA LEU A 93 -5.21 -5.47 6.61
C LEU A 93 -3.73 -5.84 6.74
N PHE A 94 -3.46 -7.07 7.21
CA PHE A 94 -2.08 -7.57 7.36
C PHE A 94 -1.57 -8.39 6.16
N LYS A 95 -2.37 -8.58 5.10
CA LYS A 95 -1.85 -9.05 3.82
C LYS A 95 -0.92 -7.99 3.23
N PRO A 96 0.24 -8.38 2.64
CA PRO A 96 1.16 -7.43 2.00
C PRO A 96 0.50 -6.65 0.88
N MET A 97 0.83 -5.35 0.83
CA MET A 97 0.38 -4.42 -0.18
C MET A 97 1.56 -3.73 -0.84
N ILE A 98 1.57 -3.69 -2.17
CA ILE A 98 2.63 -3.06 -2.96
C ILE A 98 2.02 -1.95 -3.82
N ALA A 99 2.58 -0.75 -3.75
CA ALA A 99 2.27 0.32 -4.69
C ALA A 99 3.23 0.26 -5.87
N ALA A 100 2.71 0.01 -7.07
CA ALA A 100 3.43 0.12 -8.33
C ALA A 100 3.18 1.52 -8.92
N VAL A 101 4.03 2.48 -8.55
CA VAL A 101 3.85 3.90 -8.88
C VAL A 101 4.44 4.18 -10.27
N ASN A 102 3.57 4.19 -11.26
CA ASN A 102 3.90 4.31 -12.68
C ASN A 102 4.00 5.75 -13.20
N GLY A 103 3.85 6.76 -12.34
CA GLY A 103 3.89 8.17 -12.70
C GLY A 103 3.59 9.07 -11.51
N VAL A 104 2.86 10.16 -11.73
CA VAL A 104 2.52 11.15 -10.70
C VAL A 104 1.70 10.53 -9.55
N ALA A 105 2.15 10.73 -8.31
CA ALA A 105 1.47 10.36 -7.07
C ALA A 105 1.37 11.60 -6.17
N MET A 106 0.21 12.28 -6.18
CA MET A 106 0.00 13.55 -5.49
C MET A 106 -1.09 13.45 -4.43
N GLY A 107 -0.93 14.10 -3.30
CA GLY A 107 -1.92 14.16 -2.25
C GLY A 107 -2.38 12.77 -1.82
N GLY A 108 -3.69 12.52 -1.88
CA GLY A 108 -4.26 11.21 -1.61
C GLY A 108 -3.63 10.05 -2.41
N GLY A 109 -3.11 10.31 -3.61
CA GLY A 109 -2.35 9.32 -4.38
C GLY A 109 -1.04 8.92 -3.69
N PHE A 110 -0.29 9.89 -3.18
CA PHE A 110 0.91 9.58 -2.41
C PHE A 110 0.55 8.97 -1.04
N GLU A 111 -0.54 9.41 -0.40
CA GLU A 111 -1.04 8.80 0.84
C GLU A 111 -1.42 7.33 0.65
N THR A 112 -1.99 6.98 -0.52
CA THR A 112 -2.29 5.59 -0.92
C THR A 112 -0.99 4.78 -1.05
N ALA A 113 0.04 5.32 -1.70
CA ALA A 113 1.33 4.65 -1.80
C ALA A 113 1.98 4.46 -0.41
N LEU A 114 1.94 5.48 0.46
CA LEU A 114 2.42 5.41 1.84
C LEU A 114 1.64 4.42 2.73
N ALA A 115 0.41 4.06 2.36
CA ALA A 115 -0.38 3.05 3.05
C ALA A 115 0.00 1.62 2.64
N CYS A 116 0.76 1.45 1.57
CA CYS A 116 1.33 0.17 1.16
C CYS A 116 2.64 -0.12 1.89
N ASP A 117 3.02 -1.40 1.95
CA ASP A 117 4.24 -1.86 2.65
C ASP A 117 5.50 -1.63 1.81
N ILE A 118 5.37 -1.69 0.50
CA ILE A 118 6.45 -1.55 -0.49
C ILE A 118 6.01 -0.56 -1.57
N ILE A 119 6.89 0.38 -1.91
CA ILE A 119 6.69 1.30 -3.03
C ILE A 119 7.74 1.02 -4.09
N VAL A 120 7.31 0.51 -5.24
CA VAL A 120 8.12 0.42 -6.46
C VAL A 120 7.72 1.57 -7.37
N ALA A 121 8.67 2.40 -7.75
CA ALA A 121 8.42 3.61 -8.55
C ALA A 121 9.11 3.55 -9.91
N ALA A 122 8.40 3.95 -10.96
CA ALA A 122 9.02 4.26 -12.24
C ALA A 122 9.92 5.51 -12.09
N GLU A 123 11.01 5.60 -12.86
CA GLU A 123 11.96 6.71 -12.79
C GLU A 123 11.35 8.09 -13.07
N ASN A 124 10.27 8.12 -13.87
CA ASN A 124 9.46 9.32 -14.13
C ASN A 124 8.43 9.63 -13.06
N ALA A 125 8.31 8.82 -12.01
CA ALA A 125 7.36 9.06 -10.93
C ALA A 125 7.76 10.27 -10.07
N VAL A 126 6.73 11.00 -9.64
CA VAL A 126 6.88 12.21 -8.80
C VAL A 126 5.87 12.18 -7.68
N PHE A 127 6.34 12.43 -6.47
CA PHE A 127 5.56 12.39 -5.24
C PHE A 127 5.42 13.80 -4.64
N ALA A 128 4.25 14.13 -4.08
CA ALA A 128 4.07 15.32 -3.26
C ALA A 128 2.85 15.19 -2.35
N LEU A 129 2.84 16.00 -1.27
CA LEU A 129 1.67 16.30 -0.44
C LEU A 129 1.32 17.77 -0.63
N PRO A 130 0.67 18.17 -1.75
CA PRO A 130 0.46 19.58 -2.12
C PRO A 130 -0.74 20.21 -1.40
N GLU A 131 -1.40 19.51 -0.49
CA GLU A 131 -2.61 19.94 0.21
C GLU A 131 -2.50 21.35 0.81
N PRO A 132 -1.39 21.77 1.45
CA PRO A 132 -1.29 23.13 2.01
C PRO A 132 -1.40 24.24 0.96
N ARG A 133 -1.03 23.97 -0.29
CA ARG A 133 -1.12 24.94 -1.41
C ARG A 133 -2.56 25.23 -1.83
N VAL A 134 -3.51 24.41 -1.39
CA VAL A 134 -4.95 24.55 -1.68
C VAL A 134 -5.77 24.65 -0.37
N GLY A 135 -5.12 24.98 0.75
CA GLY A 135 -5.80 25.18 2.04
C GLY A 135 -6.30 23.88 2.69
N LEU A 136 -5.73 22.73 2.32
CA LEU A 136 -6.09 21.43 2.86
C LEU A 136 -4.93 20.83 3.66
N ILE A 137 -5.19 19.67 4.27
CA ILE A 137 -4.19 18.85 4.97
C ILE A 137 -4.17 17.45 4.34
N ALA A 138 -3.01 16.82 4.26
CA ALA A 138 -2.85 15.43 3.83
C ALA A 138 -3.38 14.46 4.91
N GLY A 139 -4.71 14.48 5.10
CA GLY A 139 -5.43 13.79 6.17
C GLY A 139 -5.69 12.32 5.91
N GLY A 140 -5.41 11.80 4.72
CA GLY A 140 -5.47 10.36 4.42
C GLY A 140 -4.30 9.56 5.01
N GLY A 141 -3.44 10.22 5.77
CA GLY A 141 -2.32 9.62 6.51
C GLY A 141 -0.96 10.18 6.13
N GLY A 142 -0.85 11.05 5.15
CA GLY A 142 0.41 11.64 4.69
C GLY A 142 1.17 12.35 5.82
N VAL A 143 0.48 13.18 6.59
CA VAL A 143 1.06 13.88 7.74
C VAL A 143 1.49 12.97 8.89
N HIS A 144 1.05 11.72 8.89
CA HIS A 144 1.37 10.73 9.93
C HIS A 144 2.36 9.67 9.47
N ARG A 145 2.17 9.10 8.25
CA ARG A 145 3.03 8.05 7.72
C ARG A 145 4.38 8.56 7.26
N LEU A 146 4.40 9.68 6.52
CA LEU A 146 5.67 10.20 5.99
C LEU A 146 6.70 10.49 7.10
N PRO A 147 6.37 11.19 8.20
CA PRO A 147 7.33 11.44 9.28
C PRO A 147 7.67 10.20 10.14
N ARG A 148 6.94 9.09 9.99
CA ARG A 148 7.30 7.78 10.55
C ARG A 148 8.20 6.96 9.63
N THR A 149 8.26 7.33 8.35
CA THR A 149 9.02 6.60 7.33
C THR A 149 10.39 7.23 7.08
N ILE A 150 10.48 8.58 7.06
CA ILE A 150 11.71 9.30 6.75
C ILE A 150 12.08 10.30 7.85
N PRO A 151 13.33 10.80 7.91
CA PRO A 151 13.74 11.79 8.91
C PRO A 151 12.79 12.98 8.98
N ILE A 152 12.33 13.33 10.19
CA ILE A 152 11.26 14.32 10.43
C ILE A 152 11.50 15.66 9.71
N LYS A 153 12.74 16.15 9.67
CA LYS A 153 13.05 17.42 8.99
C LYS A 153 12.84 17.35 7.48
N LYS A 154 13.11 16.19 6.87
CA LYS A 154 12.84 15.93 5.45
C LYS A 154 11.34 15.83 5.19
N ALA A 155 10.62 15.09 6.03
CA ALA A 155 9.16 15.01 5.97
C ALA A 155 8.49 16.38 6.09
N MET A 156 8.90 17.20 7.07
CA MET A 156 8.35 18.56 7.24
C MET A 156 8.64 19.46 6.04
N GLY A 157 9.83 19.35 5.41
CA GLY A 157 10.11 20.06 4.17
C GLY A 157 9.15 19.72 3.03
N MET A 158 8.72 18.47 2.93
CA MET A 158 7.71 18.03 1.95
C MET A 158 6.30 18.48 2.34
N ILE A 159 5.90 18.22 3.58
CA ILE A 159 4.55 18.49 4.10
C ILE A 159 4.23 19.99 4.08
N LEU A 160 5.12 20.84 4.59
CA LEU A 160 4.85 22.28 4.74
C LEU A 160 4.90 23.04 3.41
N THR A 161 5.68 22.57 2.43
CA THR A 161 5.84 23.25 1.15
C THR A 161 5.02 22.65 0.01
N GLY A 162 4.58 21.39 0.16
CA GLY A 162 3.98 20.64 -0.93
C GLY A 162 4.92 20.47 -2.12
N ARG A 163 6.25 20.43 -1.88
CA ARG A 163 7.23 20.29 -2.97
C ARG A 163 7.11 18.92 -3.64
N ARG A 164 7.50 18.90 -4.91
CA ARG A 164 7.60 17.66 -5.68
C ARG A 164 8.92 16.96 -5.39
N VAL A 165 8.87 15.64 -5.26
CA VAL A 165 10.00 14.76 -5.00
C VAL A 165 10.04 13.69 -6.11
N PRO A 166 11.10 13.67 -6.95
CA PRO A 166 11.29 12.63 -7.96
C PRO A 166 11.51 11.25 -7.32
N ALA A 167 11.25 10.18 -8.05
CA ALA A 167 11.40 8.80 -7.59
C ALA A 167 12.79 8.52 -6.99
N ARG A 168 13.85 9.02 -7.64
CA ARG A 168 15.23 8.83 -7.17
C ARG A 168 15.48 9.47 -5.81
N GLU A 169 15.01 10.71 -5.61
CA GLU A 169 15.08 11.35 -4.29
C GLU A 169 14.24 10.60 -3.26
N GLY A 170 13.06 10.07 -3.66
CA GLY A 170 12.22 9.24 -2.79
C GLY A 170 12.92 7.97 -2.32
N PHE A 171 13.72 7.34 -3.17
CA PHE A 171 14.58 6.22 -2.84
C PHE A 171 15.70 6.63 -1.84
N GLU A 172 16.36 7.74 -2.08
CA GLU A 172 17.41 8.26 -1.20
C GLU A 172 16.86 8.70 0.17
N LEU A 173 15.62 9.18 0.22
CA LEU A 173 14.91 9.51 1.46
C LEU A 173 14.43 8.26 2.22
N GLY A 174 14.22 7.14 1.54
CA GLY A 174 13.85 5.85 2.13
C GLY A 174 12.37 5.49 2.09
N PHE A 175 11.49 6.26 1.40
CA PHE A 175 10.09 5.87 1.24
C PHE A 175 9.83 5.10 -0.07
N VAL A 176 10.71 5.15 -1.06
CA VAL A 176 10.67 4.29 -2.25
C VAL A 176 11.61 3.12 -2.04
N THR A 177 11.11 1.91 -2.23
CA THR A 177 11.89 0.67 -2.06
C THR A 177 12.77 0.37 -3.28
N GLU A 178 12.27 0.64 -4.48
CA GLU A 178 12.98 0.41 -5.73
C GLU A 178 12.55 1.41 -6.80
N VAL A 179 13.53 1.88 -7.60
CA VAL A 179 13.27 2.71 -8.79
C VAL A 179 13.62 1.89 -10.04
N VAL A 180 12.70 1.85 -10.98
CA VAL A 180 12.81 1.08 -12.23
C VAL A 180 12.54 1.97 -13.45
N PRO A 181 12.97 1.58 -14.66
CA PRO A 181 12.66 2.32 -15.88
C PRO A 181 11.16 2.57 -16.06
N GLU A 182 10.83 3.63 -16.78
CA GLU A 182 9.45 3.95 -17.14
C GLU A 182 8.73 2.75 -17.78
N GLY A 183 7.47 2.52 -17.36
CA GLY A 183 6.66 1.39 -17.80
C GLY A 183 6.93 0.06 -17.08
N GLN A 184 7.94 -0.04 -16.21
CA GLN A 184 8.32 -1.31 -15.57
C GLN A 184 7.84 -1.44 -14.10
N ALA A 185 7.15 -0.44 -13.54
CA ALA A 185 6.76 -0.44 -12.12
C ALA A 185 5.88 -1.64 -11.75
N LEU A 186 4.91 -2.02 -12.59
CA LEU A 186 4.03 -3.16 -12.33
C LEU A 186 4.78 -4.49 -12.36
N GLU A 187 5.64 -4.71 -13.35
CA GLU A 187 6.41 -5.96 -13.45
C GLU A 187 7.41 -6.10 -12.29
N ALA A 188 8.03 -5.00 -11.86
CA ALA A 188 8.88 -5.02 -10.69
C ALA A 188 8.07 -5.28 -9.39
N ALA A 189 6.87 -4.71 -9.25
CA ALA A 189 5.97 -5.01 -8.14
C ALA A 189 5.54 -6.50 -8.13
N LYS A 190 5.26 -7.09 -9.31
CA LYS A 190 4.99 -8.54 -9.43
C LYS A 190 6.20 -9.39 -9.00
N ARG A 191 7.43 -8.96 -9.30
CA ARG A 191 8.65 -9.64 -8.83
C ARG A 191 8.73 -9.61 -7.29
N TRP A 192 8.46 -8.46 -6.65
CA TRP A 192 8.38 -8.35 -5.20
C TRP A 192 7.28 -9.23 -4.61
N ALA A 193 6.10 -9.25 -5.22
CA ALA A 193 5.00 -10.14 -4.82
C ALA A 193 5.40 -11.62 -4.92
N GLY A 194 6.13 -11.99 -5.98
CA GLY A 194 6.69 -13.34 -6.16
C GLY A 194 7.58 -13.75 -4.98
N MET A 195 8.54 -12.90 -4.59
CA MET A 195 9.41 -13.14 -3.44
C MET A 195 8.63 -13.30 -2.13
N ILE A 196 7.59 -12.47 -1.93
CA ILE A 196 6.71 -12.58 -0.75
C ILE A 196 5.94 -13.91 -0.78
N MET A 197 5.43 -14.32 -1.94
CA MET A 197 4.65 -15.56 -2.08
C MET A 197 5.51 -16.85 -1.96
N GLU A 198 6.83 -16.75 -2.00
CA GLU A 198 7.74 -17.85 -1.64
C GLU A 198 7.76 -18.10 -0.12
N CYS A 199 7.32 -17.14 0.68
CA CYS A 199 7.25 -17.22 2.14
C CYS A 199 5.87 -17.73 2.61
N SER A 200 5.79 -18.27 3.85
CA SER A 200 4.52 -18.61 4.46
C SER A 200 3.62 -17.38 4.61
N PRO A 201 2.40 -17.40 4.06
CA PRO A 201 1.48 -16.26 4.16
C PRO A 201 1.08 -15.95 5.61
N LYS A 202 1.01 -16.95 6.49
CA LYS A 202 0.75 -16.77 7.93
C LYS A 202 1.92 -16.04 8.60
N ALA A 203 3.16 -16.47 8.36
CA ALA A 203 4.35 -15.83 8.90
C ALA A 203 4.54 -14.40 8.39
N VAL A 204 4.27 -14.15 7.11
CA VAL A 204 4.31 -12.81 6.51
C VAL A 204 3.32 -11.86 7.17
N ARG A 205 2.06 -12.29 7.36
CA ARG A 205 1.03 -11.49 8.05
C ARG A 205 1.40 -11.22 9.50
N ALA A 206 1.89 -12.23 10.21
CA ALA A 206 2.36 -12.10 11.59
C ALA A 206 3.50 -11.09 11.70
N SER A 207 4.49 -11.18 10.80
CA SER A 207 5.62 -10.25 10.76
C SER A 207 5.17 -8.82 10.48
N LYS A 208 4.27 -8.62 9.51
CA LYS A 208 3.70 -7.29 9.21
C LYS A 208 2.96 -6.72 10.42
N GLN A 209 2.06 -7.50 11.05
CA GLN A 209 1.30 -7.06 12.21
C GLN A 209 2.23 -6.70 13.36
N ALA A 210 3.16 -7.58 13.72
CA ALA A 210 4.09 -7.35 14.82
C ALA A 210 4.98 -6.12 14.57
N SER A 211 5.42 -5.89 13.32
CA SER A 211 6.22 -4.72 12.97
C SER A 211 5.44 -3.42 13.14
N TYR A 212 4.24 -3.30 12.54
CA TYR A 212 3.48 -2.06 12.62
C TYR A 212 2.93 -1.77 14.02
N MET A 213 2.35 -2.76 14.68
CA MET A 213 1.83 -2.58 16.04
C MET A 213 2.95 -2.37 17.07
N GLY A 214 4.11 -3.02 16.86
CA GLY A 214 5.27 -2.84 17.70
C GLY A 214 5.90 -1.44 17.59
N LEU A 215 5.79 -0.77 16.44
CA LEU A 215 6.23 0.63 16.29
C LEU A 215 5.35 1.63 17.07
N ASP A 216 4.13 1.27 17.40
CA ASP A 216 3.23 2.10 18.22
C ASP A 216 3.47 1.92 19.73
N GLU A 217 4.26 0.90 20.14
CA GLU A 217 4.63 0.66 21.52
C GLU A 217 5.77 1.60 21.95
N GLN A 218 5.59 2.25 23.11
CA GLN A 218 6.62 3.16 23.63
C GLN A 218 7.92 2.46 24.07
N LYS A 219 7.79 1.21 24.53
CA LYS A 219 8.91 0.41 25.03
C LYS A 219 9.13 -0.81 24.14
N LEU A 220 10.34 -0.96 23.64
CA LEU A 220 10.73 -2.15 22.86
C LEU A 220 10.46 -3.45 23.63
N GLU A 221 10.70 -3.47 24.95
CA GLU A 221 10.41 -4.63 25.80
C GLU A 221 8.93 -5.04 25.71
N THR A 222 7.99 -4.07 25.75
CA THR A 222 6.56 -4.33 25.61
C THR A 222 6.26 -4.93 24.24
N ALA A 223 6.76 -4.31 23.18
CA ALA A 223 6.59 -4.83 21.81
C ALA A 223 7.08 -6.28 21.67
N MET A 224 8.26 -6.59 22.22
CA MET A 224 8.87 -7.93 22.13
C MET A 224 8.15 -8.99 23.00
N ARG A 225 7.50 -8.59 24.08
CA ARG A 225 6.75 -9.51 24.97
C ARG A 225 5.30 -9.70 24.53
N THR A 226 4.79 -8.84 23.68
CA THR A 226 3.41 -8.92 23.17
C THR A 226 3.30 -10.03 22.14
N VAL A 227 2.35 -10.94 22.33
CA VAL A 227 1.96 -11.91 21.32
C VAL A 227 0.80 -11.31 20.51
N TYR A 228 1.08 -10.97 19.27
CA TYR A 228 0.09 -10.38 18.38
C TYR A 228 -0.84 -11.47 17.79
N PRO A 229 -2.13 -11.16 17.50
CA PRO A 229 -3.08 -12.15 17.01
C PRO A 229 -2.60 -12.96 15.79
N ALA A 230 -2.04 -12.31 14.77
CA ALA A 230 -1.52 -13.02 13.60
C ALA A 230 -0.30 -13.88 13.92
N GLN A 231 0.48 -13.54 14.96
CA GLN A 231 1.58 -14.38 15.44
C GLN A 231 1.03 -15.65 16.08
N GLN A 232 -0.02 -15.56 16.88
CA GLN A 232 -0.68 -16.73 17.48
C GLN A 232 -1.24 -17.63 16.38
N GLU A 233 -1.96 -17.06 15.40
CA GLU A 233 -2.46 -17.81 14.25
C GLU A 233 -1.35 -18.51 13.46
N ASN A 234 -0.18 -17.88 13.33
CA ASN A 234 0.96 -18.48 12.66
C ASN A 234 1.51 -19.69 13.44
N ILE A 235 1.68 -19.56 14.77
CA ILE A 235 2.17 -20.64 15.63
C ILE A 235 1.27 -21.86 15.58
N GLU A 236 -0.04 -21.67 15.47
CA GLU A 236 -1.06 -22.74 15.40
C GLU A 236 -1.24 -23.30 13.97
N SER A 237 -0.58 -22.73 12.96
CA SER A 237 -0.77 -23.09 11.56
C SER A 237 0.00 -24.34 11.14
N GLN A 238 -0.48 -24.98 10.07
CA GLN A 238 0.25 -26.06 9.39
C GLN A 238 1.55 -25.54 8.75
N ASP A 239 1.57 -24.29 8.31
CA ASP A 239 2.75 -23.65 7.72
C ASP A 239 3.91 -23.52 8.73
N TYR A 240 3.59 -23.37 10.02
CA TYR A 240 4.60 -23.31 11.10
C TYR A 240 5.39 -24.63 11.26
N ILE A 241 4.76 -25.75 10.91
CA ILE A 241 5.37 -27.09 10.91
C ILE A 241 6.04 -27.37 9.56
N GLU A 242 5.38 -27.00 8.46
CA GLU A 242 5.86 -27.29 7.09
C GLU A 242 7.22 -26.63 6.80
N GLY A 243 7.42 -25.39 7.23
CA GLY A 243 8.64 -24.66 6.99
C GLY A 243 9.90 -25.39 7.50
N PRO A 244 10.04 -25.65 8.82
CA PRO A 244 11.14 -26.43 9.38
C PRO A 244 11.29 -27.83 8.79
N LYS A 245 10.18 -28.52 8.49
CA LYS A 245 10.16 -29.84 7.85
C LYS A 245 10.76 -29.78 6.45
N ALA A 246 10.28 -28.90 5.59
CA ALA A 246 10.78 -28.73 4.24
C ALA A 246 12.27 -28.37 4.22
N PHE A 247 12.71 -27.51 5.15
CA PHE A 247 14.11 -27.13 5.31
C PHE A 247 14.98 -28.34 5.68
N ALA A 248 14.55 -29.16 6.66
CA ALA A 248 15.27 -30.37 7.05
C ALA A 248 15.34 -31.41 5.91
N GLU A 249 14.30 -31.53 5.12
CA GLU A 249 14.20 -32.42 3.97
C GLU A 249 14.86 -31.85 2.69
N LYS A 250 15.41 -30.62 2.72
CA LYS A 250 16.03 -29.92 1.58
C LYS A 250 15.12 -29.81 0.36
N ARG A 251 13.84 -29.59 0.57
CA ARG A 251 12.81 -29.37 -0.47
C ARG A 251 12.19 -28.00 -0.33
N LYS A 252 11.48 -27.54 -1.38
CA LYS A 252 10.64 -26.34 -1.28
C LYS A 252 9.44 -26.62 -0.36
N PRO A 253 9.07 -25.65 0.49
CA PRO A 253 7.87 -25.75 1.31
C PRO A 253 6.60 -25.67 0.45
N ASN A 254 5.53 -26.29 0.93
CA ASN A 254 4.20 -26.22 0.32
C ASN A 254 3.25 -25.50 1.26
N TRP A 255 3.20 -24.17 1.14
CA TRP A 255 2.40 -23.32 2.01
C TRP A 255 0.90 -23.52 1.77
N GLN A 256 0.15 -23.76 2.82
CA GLN A 256 -1.30 -24.04 2.79
C GLN A 256 -2.15 -22.85 3.24
N ASN A 257 -1.55 -21.87 3.93
CA ASN A 257 -2.27 -20.77 4.56
C ASN A 257 -3.32 -21.24 5.60
N LYS A 258 -3.06 -22.34 6.26
CA LYS A 258 -3.98 -23.01 7.20
C LYS A 258 -3.32 -23.23 8.55
#